data_4ade0da9ea1545f78342719bd9dfef56
#
_entry.id   4ade0da9ea1545f78342719bd9dfef56
#
_cell.length_a   1.000
_cell.length_b   1.000
_cell.length_c   1.000
_cell.angle_alpha   90.00
_cell.angle_beta   90.00
_cell.angle_gamma   90.00
#
_symmetry.space_group_name_H-M   'P 1'
#
loop_
_entity.id
_entity.type
_entity.pdbx_description
1 polymer ?
#
loop_
_entity_poly.entity_id
_entity_poly.type
_entity_poly.pdbx_seq_one_letter_code
_entity_poly.pdbx_strand_id
1 'polypeptide(L)'
;EISCSLVGSEMCIRDRHKYAGDNFSPKGHKYIREYSSETVPRTLYRVGGVIFSKEKVFSMYENRIMIKYTLEDAHSATTLRFRPFLAFRSVKNLTQANGNVNQSYEEVTNGIKTCMYPGYPELYMQFNKKVKFVYEPYWYNGIEYPKEQERGYPYQEDLYVPGYFEVPIKKGETIIFSAGDSAVATTRLKALYESEVVARTPRTSFFNCLKNSAQQFYFRPKEDDAYLLAGYPWFKVRARDLFVALPGSTLSIDDPVRFEKIMHTAMPAMRAYMENGRFDAVIREIEHPDVFLWAIWAIQQYAKHEGVEKARELYGDFVKEVIDYIRDQKHPDMKLMENGLLFANGKDKAI
;
A
#
# COMPACT_ATOMS: atom_id res chain seq x y z
N GLU A 1 7.08 -6.22 10.54
CA GLU A 1 6.04 -6.76 11.45
C GLU A 1 6.30 -6.31 12.89
N ILE A 2 5.28 -6.18 13.71
CA ILE A 2 5.43 -5.87 15.14
C ILE A 2 4.69 -6.89 15.99
N SER A 3 5.43 -7.56 16.84
CA SER A 3 4.91 -8.48 17.85
C SER A 3 4.49 -7.72 19.11
N CYS A 4 3.37 -8.10 19.68
CA CYS A 4 2.86 -7.53 20.92
C CYS A 4 2.62 -8.63 21.94
N SER A 5 3.10 -8.44 23.17
CA SER A 5 2.90 -9.36 24.30
C SER A 5 2.52 -8.59 25.58
N LEU A 6 1.92 -9.30 26.53
CA LEU A 6 1.69 -8.82 27.88
C LEU A 6 2.92 -9.11 28.74
N VAL A 7 3.42 -8.09 29.47
CA VAL A 7 4.53 -8.28 30.40
C VAL A 7 4.06 -9.05 31.64
N GLY A 8 4.82 -10.05 32.05
CA GLY A 8 4.48 -10.92 33.18
C GLY A 8 3.66 -12.15 32.79
N SER A 9 3.28 -12.30 31.54
CA SER A 9 2.80 -13.56 30.97
C SER A 9 3.69 -13.93 29.78
N GLU A 10 4.05 -15.18 29.61
CA GLU A 10 4.74 -15.68 28.41
C GLU A 10 3.83 -15.67 27.17
N MET A 11 2.65 -15.09 27.28
CA MET A 11 1.62 -15.07 26.26
C MET A 11 1.83 -13.92 25.31
N CYS A 12 2.46 -14.21 24.17
CA CYS A 12 2.40 -13.34 23.01
C CYS A 12 0.97 -13.32 22.48
N ILE A 13 0.32 -12.16 22.54
CA ILE A 13 -1.08 -12.00 22.13
C ILE A 13 -1.21 -12.24 20.63
N ARG A 14 -0.08 -12.28 19.86
CA ARG A 14 -0.32 -12.08 18.48
C ARG A 14 0.58 -12.74 17.48
N ASP A 15 1.60 -13.32 17.61
CA ASP A 15 2.36 -13.75 16.44
C ASP A 15 2.35 -15.24 16.25
N ARG A 16 2.41 -15.62 15.00
CA ARG A 16 2.62 -16.97 14.56
C ARG A 16 3.63 -16.93 13.44
N HIS A 17 4.88 -17.15 13.78
CA HIS A 17 5.89 -17.45 12.79
C HIS A 17 5.98 -18.95 12.62
N LYS A 18 6.09 -19.40 11.37
CA LYS A 18 6.41 -20.79 11.05
C LYS A 18 7.92 -20.91 10.97
N TYR A 19 8.44 -21.93 11.58
CA TYR A 19 9.84 -22.35 11.52
C TYR A 19 9.93 -23.76 10.95
N ALA A 20 11.15 -24.23 10.64
CA ALA A 20 11.38 -25.57 10.15
C ALA A 20 10.72 -26.67 11.02
N GLY A 21 10.23 -27.73 10.38
CA GLY A 21 9.57 -28.86 11.06
C GLY A 21 8.15 -28.55 11.55
N ASP A 22 7.43 -27.66 10.86
CA ASP A 22 6.06 -27.22 11.22
C ASP A 22 5.93 -26.65 12.65
N ASN A 23 7.01 -26.14 13.16
CA ASN A 23 7.02 -25.47 14.44
C ASN A 23 6.47 -24.04 14.30
N PHE A 24 5.46 -23.72 15.11
CA PHE A 24 4.85 -22.39 15.15
C PHE A 24 5.10 -21.76 16.51
N SER A 25 5.79 -20.63 16.51
CA SER A 25 6.10 -19.87 17.73
C SER A 25 6.01 -18.37 17.45
N PRO A 26 5.45 -17.57 18.35
CA PRO A 26 4.52 -17.98 19.41
C PRO A 26 3.15 -18.43 18.86
N LYS A 27 2.30 -19.01 19.70
CA LYS A 27 0.99 -19.56 19.30
C LYS A 27 -0.15 -18.57 19.52
N GLY A 28 0.05 -17.27 19.24
CA GLY A 28 -0.91 -16.20 19.48
C GLY A 28 -2.26 -16.34 18.77
N HIS A 29 -2.30 -17.05 17.64
CA HIS A 29 -3.53 -17.34 16.91
C HIS A 29 -4.59 -18.08 17.75
N LYS A 30 -4.21 -18.84 18.78
CA LYS A 30 -5.13 -19.55 19.68
C LYS A 30 -6.00 -18.62 20.52
N TYR A 31 -5.58 -17.37 20.66
CA TYR A 31 -6.27 -16.36 21.49
C TYR A 31 -7.20 -15.47 20.68
N ILE A 32 -7.23 -15.62 19.35
CA ILE A 32 -8.14 -14.87 18.47
C ILE A 32 -9.56 -15.32 18.75
N ARG A 33 -10.46 -14.36 18.98
CA ARG A 33 -11.90 -14.59 19.20
C ARG A 33 -12.71 -14.12 18.02
N GLU A 34 -12.33 -13.00 17.45
CA GLU A 34 -13.07 -12.37 16.38
C GLU A 34 -12.11 -11.68 15.41
N TYR A 35 -12.46 -11.71 14.15
CA TYR A 35 -11.84 -10.90 13.11
C TYR A 35 -12.92 -10.22 12.28
N SER A 36 -12.78 -8.92 12.08
CA SER A 36 -13.62 -8.12 11.19
C SER A 36 -12.76 -7.24 10.29
N SER A 37 -13.28 -6.89 9.12
CA SER A 37 -12.60 -6.02 8.17
C SER A 37 -13.57 -5.08 7.46
N GLU A 38 -14.61 -4.65 8.17
CA GLU A 38 -15.63 -3.78 7.59
C GLU A 38 -15.04 -2.46 7.10
N THR A 39 -14.41 -1.70 7.97
CA THR A 39 -13.71 -0.46 7.59
C THR A 39 -12.20 -0.64 7.62
N VAL A 40 -11.68 -1.21 8.71
CA VAL A 40 -10.27 -1.55 8.89
C VAL A 40 -10.14 -2.96 9.45
N PRO A 41 -9.05 -3.68 9.16
CA PRO A 41 -8.81 -4.99 9.78
C PRO A 41 -8.73 -4.86 11.30
N ARG A 42 -9.65 -5.49 12.01
CA ARG A 42 -9.71 -5.55 13.47
C ARG A 42 -9.66 -7.01 13.93
N THR A 43 -8.79 -7.29 14.87
CA THR A 43 -8.70 -8.60 15.51
C THR A 43 -8.91 -8.44 17.02
N LEU A 44 -9.82 -9.24 17.58
CA LEU A 44 -10.10 -9.30 19.01
C LEU A 44 -9.43 -10.55 19.60
N TYR A 45 -8.71 -10.36 20.67
CA TYR A 45 -8.01 -11.42 21.41
C TYR A 45 -8.57 -11.53 22.83
N ARG A 46 -8.62 -12.77 23.35
CA ARG A 46 -8.94 -13.02 24.75
C ARG A 46 -7.91 -13.95 25.37
N VAL A 47 -7.25 -13.49 26.40
CA VAL A 47 -6.15 -14.18 27.08
C VAL A 47 -6.32 -14.00 28.59
N GLY A 48 -6.54 -15.09 29.33
CA GLY A 48 -6.53 -15.06 30.79
C GLY A 48 -7.44 -14.00 31.45
N GLY A 49 -8.62 -13.74 30.86
CA GLY A 49 -9.55 -12.69 31.35
C GLY A 49 -9.27 -11.29 30.81
N VAL A 50 -8.20 -11.11 30.04
CA VAL A 50 -7.92 -9.85 29.31
C VAL A 50 -8.55 -9.91 27.91
N ILE A 51 -9.26 -8.86 27.52
CA ILE A 51 -9.80 -8.66 26.17
C ILE A 51 -9.05 -7.49 25.54
N PHE A 52 -8.53 -7.72 24.37
CA PHE A 52 -7.63 -6.80 23.69
C PHE A 52 -7.92 -6.76 22.18
N SER A 53 -8.07 -5.57 21.63
CA SER A 53 -8.26 -5.41 20.18
C SER A 53 -7.06 -4.78 19.51
N LYS A 54 -6.89 -5.10 18.23
CA LYS A 54 -5.88 -4.56 17.35
C LYS A 54 -6.49 -4.20 16.02
N GLU A 55 -6.30 -2.97 15.62
CA GLU A 55 -6.73 -2.43 14.33
C GLU A 55 -5.52 -1.92 13.56
N LYS A 56 -5.54 -2.06 12.23
CA LYS A 56 -4.44 -1.63 11.36
C LYS A 56 -4.92 -0.68 10.28
N VAL A 57 -4.12 0.35 10.03
CA VAL A 57 -4.34 1.32 8.96
C VAL A 57 -3.01 1.57 8.27
N PHE A 58 -3.00 1.48 6.95
CA PHE A 58 -1.92 1.99 6.13
C PHE A 58 -2.34 3.36 5.60
N SER A 59 -1.53 4.40 5.80
CA SER A 59 -1.88 5.74 5.33
C SER A 59 -2.01 5.78 3.81
N MET A 60 -2.98 6.54 3.31
CA MET A 60 -3.21 6.68 1.86
C MET A 60 -2.16 7.56 1.17
N TYR A 61 -1.56 8.51 1.90
CA TYR A 61 -0.71 9.56 1.32
C TYR A 61 0.70 9.61 1.90
N GLU A 62 1.01 8.76 2.87
CA GLU A 62 2.32 8.67 3.51
C GLU A 62 2.78 7.21 3.55
N ASN A 63 4.10 6.98 3.51
CA ASN A 63 4.68 5.67 3.76
C ASN A 63 4.63 5.33 5.26
N ARG A 64 3.42 5.17 5.79
CA ARG A 64 3.17 5.01 7.22
C ARG A 64 2.10 3.95 7.49
N ILE A 65 2.42 3.04 8.41
CA ILE A 65 1.45 2.14 9.03
C ILE A 65 1.13 2.64 10.44
N MET A 66 -0.14 2.63 10.77
CA MET A 66 -0.61 2.87 12.13
C MET A 66 -1.35 1.66 12.67
N ILE A 67 -1.04 1.27 13.89
CA ILE A 67 -1.67 0.14 14.55
C ILE A 67 -2.23 0.63 15.89
N LYS A 68 -3.56 0.54 16.01
CA LYS A 68 -4.28 0.89 17.23
C LYS A 68 -4.49 -0.36 18.06
N TYR A 69 -4.13 -0.29 19.33
CA TYR A 69 -4.31 -1.32 20.33
C TYR A 69 -5.22 -0.78 21.43
N THR A 70 -6.27 -1.51 21.77
CA THR A 70 -7.21 -1.12 22.83
C THR A 70 -7.30 -2.24 23.86
N LEU A 71 -7.12 -1.93 25.13
CA LEU A 71 -7.40 -2.84 26.22
C LEU A 71 -8.89 -2.73 26.57
N GLU A 72 -9.70 -3.57 25.94
CA GLU A 72 -11.16 -3.55 26.07
C GLU A 72 -11.62 -3.94 27.47
N ASP A 73 -10.99 -5.00 28.02
CA ASP A 73 -11.25 -5.45 29.39
C ASP A 73 -10.01 -6.05 30.03
N ALA A 74 -9.81 -5.76 31.31
CA ALA A 74 -8.76 -6.34 32.15
C ALA A 74 -9.09 -6.14 33.62
N HIS A 75 -8.65 -7.05 34.47
CA HIS A 75 -8.80 -6.96 35.91
C HIS A 75 -7.86 -5.95 36.57
N SER A 76 -6.72 -5.66 35.94
CA SER A 76 -5.70 -4.73 36.42
C SER A 76 -5.01 -4.01 35.27
N ALA A 77 -4.29 -2.91 35.60
CA ALA A 77 -3.38 -2.29 34.66
C ALA A 77 -2.28 -3.28 34.24
N THR A 78 -1.88 -3.21 32.99
CA THR A 78 -0.87 -4.09 32.43
C THR A 78 0.14 -3.31 31.58
N THR A 79 1.21 -3.97 31.17
CA THR A 79 2.20 -3.40 30.28
C THR A 79 2.25 -4.22 28.99
N LEU A 80 2.14 -3.56 27.87
CA LEU A 80 2.32 -4.15 26.56
C LEU A 80 3.79 -4.07 26.17
N ARG A 81 4.32 -5.15 25.61
CA ARG A 81 5.65 -5.20 25.02
C ARG A 81 5.53 -5.37 23.52
N PHE A 82 6.16 -4.47 22.76
CA PHE A 82 6.15 -4.47 21.30
C PHE A 82 7.56 -4.76 20.76
N ARG A 83 7.70 -5.80 19.95
CA ARG A 83 8.94 -6.14 19.24
C ARG A 83 8.76 -5.88 17.75
N PRO A 84 9.49 -4.92 17.16
CA PRO A 84 9.48 -4.72 15.71
C PRO A 84 10.40 -5.73 15.02
N PHE A 85 9.88 -6.43 14.02
CA PHE A 85 10.61 -7.32 13.14
C PHE A 85 10.91 -6.57 11.84
N LEU A 86 12.15 -6.29 11.57
CA LEU A 86 12.60 -5.43 10.49
C LEU A 86 13.23 -6.23 9.36
N ALA A 87 12.87 -5.88 8.13
CA ALA A 87 13.34 -6.50 6.91
C ALA A 87 13.67 -5.43 5.85
N PHE A 88 14.65 -4.59 6.08
CA PHE A 88 15.07 -3.55 5.13
C PHE A 88 15.55 -4.17 3.81
N ARG A 89 14.63 -4.44 2.90
CA ARG A 89 14.86 -5.14 1.64
C ARG A 89 13.87 -4.79 0.55
N SER A 90 14.20 -5.12 -0.68
CA SER A 90 13.21 -5.13 -1.77
C SER A 90 12.12 -6.18 -1.50
N VAL A 91 10.89 -5.91 -1.95
CA VAL A 91 9.76 -6.86 -1.88
C VAL A 91 10.03 -8.19 -2.60
N LYS A 92 11.01 -8.22 -3.51
CA LYS A 92 11.38 -9.41 -4.31
C LYS A 92 12.44 -10.28 -3.66
N ASN A 93 13.09 -9.82 -2.60
CA ASN A 93 14.18 -10.52 -1.95
C ASN A 93 13.81 -10.88 -0.51
N LEU A 94 14.47 -11.87 0.05
CA LEU A 94 14.36 -12.22 1.47
C LEU A 94 15.65 -11.86 2.19
N THR A 95 15.53 -11.45 3.45
CA THR A 95 16.67 -11.07 4.30
C THR A 95 17.30 -12.31 4.92
N GLN A 96 18.61 -12.31 5.00
CA GLN A 96 19.39 -13.28 5.77
C GLN A 96 20.19 -12.53 6.83
N ALA A 97 20.36 -13.15 8.01
CA ALA A 97 21.18 -12.61 9.08
C ALA A 97 22.60 -12.34 8.59
N ASN A 98 23.11 -11.16 8.89
CA ASN A 98 24.45 -10.74 8.45
C ASN A 98 25.08 -9.74 9.43
N GLY A 99 26.39 -9.60 9.32
CA GLY A 99 27.18 -8.68 10.17
C GLY A 99 27.18 -7.22 9.70
N ASN A 100 26.56 -6.90 8.57
CA ASN A 100 26.57 -5.54 7.99
C ASN A 100 25.41 -4.67 8.52
N VAL A 101 24.53 -5.24 9.34
CA VAL A 101 23.40 -4.50 9.90
C VAL A 101 23.90 -3.40 10.83
N ASN A 102 23.44 -2.17 10.57
CA ASN A 102 23.63 -1.08 11.51
C ASN A 102 22.66 -1.27 12.69
N GLN A 103 23.21 -1.54 13.86
CA GLN A 103 22.45 -1.80 15.08
C GLN A 103 22.11 -0.52 15.87
N SER A 104 22.59 0.65 15.41
CA SER A 104 22.33 1.91 16.09
C SER A 104 20.88 2.37 15.95
N TYR A 105 20.45 3.14 16.92
CA TYR A 105 19.17 3.84 16.90
C TYR A 105 19.34 5.24 17.49
N GLU A 106 18.41 6.11 17.19
CA GLU A 106 18.30 7.42 17.82
C GLU A 106 16.95 7.55 18.50
N GLU A 107 16.94 8.15 19.70
CA GLU A 107 15.68 8.47 20.38
C GLU A 107 14.97 9.61 19.68
N VAL A 108 13.66 9.45 19.49
CA VAL A 108 12.75 10.50 19.02
C VAL A 108 11.57 10.62 19.98
N THR A 109 10.75 11.65 19.81
CA THR A 109 9.58 11.83 20.68
C THR A 109 8.70 10.58 20.69
N ASN A 110 8.58 9.97 21.87
CA ASN A 110 7.80 8.76 22.12
C ASN A 110 8.19 7.56 21.23
N GLY A 111 9.47 7.37 20.95
CA GLY A 111 9.93 6.28 20.12
C GLY A 111 11.39 6.34 19.75
N ILE A 112 11.75 5.65 18.67
CA ILE A 112 13.10 5.62 18.10
C ILE A 112 13.04 5.75 16.58
N LYS A 113 14.15 6.13 15.97
CA LYS A 113 14.43 5.91 14.55
C LYS A 113 15.64 5.03 14.33
N THR A 114 15.65 4.26 13.25
CA THR A 114 16.75 3.38 12.87
C THR A 114 16.81 3.20 11.35
N CYS A 115 18.00 2.86 10.84
CA CYS A 115 18.20 2.46 9.46
C CYS A 115 19.20 1.30 9.43
N MET A 116 18.75 0.12 8.97
CA MET A 116 19.59 -1.09 9.01
C MET A 116 20.77 -1.04 8.03
N TYR A 117 20.60 -0.38 6.89
CA TYR A 117 21.62 -0.36 5.83
C TYR A 117 21.69 1.02 5.17
N PRO A 118 22.90 1.49 4.80
CA PRO A 118 23.07 2.72 4.02
C PRO A 118 22.27 2.69 2.70
N GLY A 119 21.68 3.83 2.36
CA GLY A 119 20.88 3.96 1.13
C GLY A 119 19.41 3.58 1.27
N TYR A 120 18.99 3.04 2.40
CA TYR A 120 17.58 2.89 2.75
C TYR A 120 17.06 4.10 3.53
N PRO A 121 15.74 4.37 3.49
CA PRO A 121 15.16 5.42 4.32
C PRO A 121 15.26 5.08 5.81
N GLU A 122 15.29 6.11 6.65
CA GLU A 122 15.14 5.95 8.09
C GLU A 122 13.72 5.45 8.42
N LEU A 123 13.62 4.57 9.40
CA LEU A 123 12.34 4.09 9.91
C LEU A 123 12.08 4.71 11.29
N TYR A 124 11.06 5.54 11.37
CA TYR A 124 10.57 6.14 12.60
C TYR A 124 9.49 5.24 13.21
N MET A 125 9.69 4.81 14.45
CA MET A 125 8.76 4.00 15.23
C MET A 125 8.34 4.80 16.46
N GLN A 126 7.10 5.31 16.46
CA GLN A 126 6.60 6.26 17.47
C GLN A 126 5.24 5.84 18.01
N PHE A 127 4.93 6.28 19.23
CA PHE A 127 3.66 6.04 19.91
C PHE A 127 2.96 7.35 20.27
N ASN A 128 1.64 7.30 20.46
CA ASN A 128 0.84 8.46 20.92
C ASN A 128 1.05 8.81 22.40
N LYS A 129 1.86 8.04 23.12
CA LYS A 129 2.21 8.29 24.53
C LYS A 129 3.67 7.92 24.79
N LYS A 130 4.20 8.35 25.93
CA LYS A 130 5.56 8.03 26.35
C LYS A 130 5.75 6.52 26.47
N VAL A 131 6.85 6.03 25.89
CA VAL A 131 7.26 4.62 25.91
C VAL A 131 8.68 4.47 26.45
N LYS A 132 9.00 3.27 26.93
CA LYS A 132 10.37 2.87 27.26
C LYS A 132 10.85 1.96 26.15
N PHE A 133 11.96 2.30 25.50
CA PHE A 133 12.66 1.39 24.61
C PHE A 133 13.75 0.65 25.37
N VAL A 134 13.84 -0.65 25.17
CA VAL A 134 14.88 -1.52 25.72
C VAL A 134 15.66 -2.07 24.55
N TYR A 135 16.93 -1.68 24.47
CA TYR A 135 17.85 -2.13 23.44
C TYR A 135 18.27 -3.57 23.70
N GLU A 136 17.91 -4.48 22.79
CA GLU A 136 18.20 -5.92 22.85
C GLU A 136 18.23 -6.45 21.42
N PRO A 137 19.32 -6.14 20.67
CA PRO A 137 19.38 -6.47 19.24
C PRO A 137 19.68 -7.95 19.02
N TYR A 138 18.90 -8.60 18.16
CA TYR A 138 19.17 -9.96 17.68
C TYR A 138 18.40 -10.31 16.40
N TRP A 139 18.74 -11.45 15.79
CA TRP A 139 18.08 -11.98 14.63
C TRP A 139 17.14 -13.11 14.99
N TYR A 140 15.92 -13.06 14.46
CA TYR A 140 14.98 -14.19 14.40
C TYR A 140 15.24 -14.94 13.11
N ASN A 141 15.85 -16.13 13.21
CA ASN A 141 16.34 -16.89 12.07
C ASN A 141 15.31 -17.91 11.59
N GLY A 142 15.27 -18.15 10.27
CA GLY A 142 14.55 -19.25 9.66
C GLY A 142 13.03 -19.14 9.73
N ILE A 143 12.48 -17.92 9.66
CA ILE A 143 11.04 -17.70 9.51
C ILE A 143 10.62 -18.19 8.13
N GLU A 144 9.58 -19.03 8.04
CA GLU A 144 9.11 -19.62 6.80
C GLU A 144 7.79 -19.01 6.32
N TYR A 145 7.69 -18.82 4.99
CA TYR A 145 6.50 -18.36 4.27
C TYR A 145 5.90 -19.51 3.45
N PRO A 146 4.95 -20.29 3.99
CA PRO A 146 4.43 -21.51 3.33
C PRO A 146 3.84 -21.26 1.94
N LYS A 147 3.21 -20.10 1.71
CA LYS A 147 2.64 -19.76 0.40
C LYS A 147 3.69 -19.48 -0.67
N GLU A 148 4.84 -18.96 -0.30
CA GLU A 148 5.97 -18.81 -1.24
C GLU A 148 6.61 -20.17 -1.51
N GLN A 149 6.72 -21.02 -0.50
CA GLN A 149 7.19 -22.41 -0.65
C GLN A 149 6.30 -23.23 -1.60
N GLU A 150 4.97 -23.15 -1.45
CA GLU A 150 3.99 -23.80 -2.34
C GLU A 150 4.15 -23.38 -3.80
N ARG A 151 4.62 -22.13 -4.05
CA ARG A 151 4.87 -21.59 -5.39
C ARG A 151 6.27 -21.88 -5.95
N GLY A 152 7.13 -22.53 -5.17
CA GLY A 152 8.50 -22.83 -5.57
C GLY A 152 9.46 -21.63 -5.45
N TYR A 153 9.11 -20.59 -4.72
CA TYR A 153 9.97 -19.42 -4.48
C TYR A 153 10.80 -19.57 -3.20
N PRO A 154 11.86 -18.76 -3.03
CA PRO A 154 12.55 -18.63 -1.76
C PRO A 154 11.54 -18.27 -0.67
N TYR A 155 11.59 -18.96 0.47
CA TYR A 155 10.53 -18.87 1.49
C TYR A 155 11.05 -18.76 2.93
N GLN A 156 12.37 -18.78 3.15
CA GLN A 156 12.98 -18.64 4.47
C GLN A 156 13.64 -17.27 4.62
N GLU A 157 13.33 -16.59 5.71
CA GLU A 157 13.82 -15.25 5.99
C GLU A 157 14.28 -15.11 7.43
N ASP A 158 15.32 -14.33 7.63
CA ASP A 158 15.74 -13.87 8.96
C ASP A 158 15.32 -12.41 9.15
N LEU A 159 14.72 -12.10 10.30
CA LEU A 159 14.28 -10.76 10.62
C LEU A 159 15.05 -10.18 11.79
N TYR A 160 15.53 -8.95 11.63
CA TYR A 160 16.24 -8.22 12.66
C TYR A 160 15.30 -7.55 13.65
N VAL A 161 15.61 -7.64 14.94
CA VAL A 161 14.88 -6.96 16.02
C VAL A 161 15.86 -6.10 16.80
N PRO A 162 15.73 -4.76 16.81
CA PRO A 162 16.64 -3.86 17.54
C PRO A 162 16.42 -3.88 19.06
N GLY A 163 15.30 -4.43 19.51
CA GLY A 163 14.87 -4.45 20.89
C GLY A 163 13.36 -4.42 21.01
N TYR A 164 12.84 -3.88 22.10
CA TYR A 164 11.39 -3.80 22.33
C TYR A 164 10.98 -2.53 23.05
N PHE A 165 9.71 -2.15 22.85
CA PHE A 165 9.08 -1.06 23.59
C PHE A 165 8.18 -1.61 24.69
N GLU A 166 8.17 -0.97 25.84
CA GLU A 166 7.23 -1.22 26.94
C GLU A 166 6.31 -0.03 27.13
N VAL A 167 5.01 -0.30 27.15
CA VAL A 167 3.97 0.72 27.25
C VAL A 167 2.93 0.28 28.25
N PRO A 168 2.76 0.97 29.38
CA PRO A 168 1.68 0.70 30.33
C PRO A 168 0.32 1.08 29.73
N ILE A 169 -0.68 0.23 29.96
CA ILE A 169 -2.03 0.42 29.48
C ILE A 169 -3.07 0.03 30.55
N LYS A 170 -4.15 0.76 30.62
CA LYS A 170 -5.30 0.50 31.53
C LYS A 170 -6.53 0.11 30.72
N LYS A 171 -7.50 -0.54 31.36
CA LYS A 171 -8.80 -0.85 30.76
C LYS A 171 -9.43 0.40 30.13
N GLY A 172 -9.94 0.27 28.92
CA GLY A 172 -10.52 1.34 28.10
C GLY A 172 -9.49 2.26 27.43
N GLU A 173 -8.20 2.11 27.71
CA GLU A 173 -7.15 2.93 27.10
C GLU A 173 -6.75 2.40 25.71
N THR A 174 -6.35 3.33 24.86
CA THR A 174 -5.87 3.05 23.49
C THR A 174 -4.45 3.53 23.30
N ILE A 175 -3.62 2.68 22.70
CA ILE A 175 -2.27 2.98 22.25
C ILE A 175 -2.24 2.93 20.72
N ILE A 176 -1.65 3.96 20.10
CA ILE A 176 -1.42 3.98 18.66
C ILE A 176 0.10 3.93 18.41
N PHE A 177 0.53 2.87 17.76
CA PHE A 177 1.87 2.72 17.21
C PHE A 177 1.89 3.21 15.76
N SER A 178 2.92 3.96 15.40
CA SER A 178 3.19 4.44 14.06
C SER A 178 4.56 4.00 13.59
N ALA A 179 4.68 3.45 12.40
CA ALA A 179 5.95 3.22 11.72
C ALA A 179 5.91 3.83 10.31
N GLY A 180 6.89 4.65 9.98
CA GLY A 180 6.98 5.36 8.70
C GLY A 180 8.37 5.89 8.42
N ASP A 181 8.57 6.42 7.21
CA ASP A 181 9.85 6.98 6.74
C ASP A 181 10.13 8.42 7.21
N SER A 182 9.22 8.98 7.97
CA SER A 182 9.31 10.35 8.51
C SER A 182 8.77 10.41 9.94
N ALA A 183 9.24 11.39 10.71
CA ALA A 183 8.73 11.65 12.05
C ALA A 183 7.29 12.16 12.00
N VAL A 184 6.51 11.81 13.02
CA VAL A 184 5.14 12.31 13.20
C VAL A 184 4.99 13.02 14.54
N ALA A 185 4.18 14.09 14.56
CA ALA A 185 3.78 14.71 15.82
C ALA A 185 2.90 13.74 16.61
N THR A 186 3.46 13.15 17.67
CA THR A 186 2.84 12.05 18.42
C THR A 186 1.49 12.41 19.05
N THR A 187 1.27 13.69 19.37
CA THR A 187 -0.01 14.24 19.84
C THR A 187 -1.11 14.20 18.79
N ARG A 188 -0.76 14.17 17.50
CA ARG A 188 -1.69 14.12 16.36
C ARG A 188 -2.00 12.70 15.89
N LEU A 189 -1.29 11.68 16.40
CA LEU A 189 -1.46 10.30 15.93
C LEU A 189 -2.89 9.78 16.05
N LYS A 190 -3.61 10.16 17.11
CA LYS A 190 -5.02 9.77 17.26
C LYS A 190 -5.88 10.38 16.16
N ALA A 191 -5.78 11.68 15.94
CA ALA A 191 -6.54 12.38 14.90
C ALA A 191 -6.17 11.88 13.49
N LEU A 192 -4.89 11.62 13.24
CA LEU A 192 -4.42 11.05 11.98
C LEU A 192 -5.00 9.64 11.74
N TYR A 193 -4.99 8.78 12.74
CA TYR A 193 -5.61 7.46 12.66
C TYR A 193 -7.11 7.56 12.35
N GLU A 194 -7.83 8.40 13.07
CA GLU A 194 -9.28 8.60 12.92
C GLU A 194 -9.62 9.15 11.53
N SER A 195 -8.85 10.10 11.01
CA SER A 195 -9.06 10.65 9.66
C SER A 195 -8.86 9.58 8.57
N GLU A 196 -7.86 8.71 8.73
CA GLU A 196 -7.63 7.59 7.81
C GLU A 196 -8.77 6.56 7.86
N VAL A 197 -9.37 6.32 9.01
CA VAL A 197 -10.52 5.42 9.15
C VAL A 197 -11.76 6.02 8.47
N VAL A 198 -12.04 7.29 8.73
CA VAL A 198 -13.22 8.01 8.18
C VAL A 198 -13.12 8.12 6.64
N ALA A 199 -11.91 8.27 6.10
CA ALA A 199 -11.71 8.35 4.64
C ALA A 199 -11.98 7.03 3.90
N ARG A 200 -12.14 5.90 4.61
CA ARG A 200 -12.35 4.58 4.00
C ARG A 200 -13.83 4.29 3.78
N THR A 201 -14.12 3.62 2.67
CA THR A 201 -15.46 3.10 2.39
C THR A 201 -15.68 1.81 3.22
N PRO A 202 -16.65 1.75 4.15
CA PRO A 202 -16.98 0.52 4.87
C PRO A 202 -17.48 -0.58 3.93
N ARG A 203 -17.07 -1.82 4.14
CA ARG A 203 -17.45 -3.00 3.32
C ARG A 203 -18.82 -3.57 3.74
N THR A 204 -19.83 -2.73 3.79
CA THR A 204 -21.20 -3.10 4.22
C THR A 204 -22.06 -3.70 3.11
N SER A 205 -21.62 -3.59 1.85
CA SER A 205 -22.29 -4.15 0.67
C SER A 205 -21.26 -4.64 -0.35
N PHE A 206 -21.70 -5.45 -1.32
CA PHE A 206 -20.84 -5.88 -2.42
C PHE A 206 -20.30 -4.69 -3.23
N PHE A 207 -21.14 -3.70 -3.50
CA PHE A 207 -20.72 -2.46 -4.18
C PHE A 207 -19.64 -1.72 -3.37
N ASN A 208 -19.83 -1.58 -2.06
CA ASN A 208 -18.81 -0.95 -1.21
C ASN A 208 -17.51 -1.76 -1.13
N CYS A 209 -17.57 -3.08 -1.20
CA CYS A 209 -16.38 -3.91 -1.32
C CYS A 209 -15.61 -3.63 -2.61
N LEU A 210 -16.31 -3.53 -3.75
CA LEU A 210 -15.69 -3.17 -5.04
C LEU A 210 -15.11 -1.76 -5.01
N LYS A 211 -15.85 -0.79 -4.49
CA LYS A 211 -15.38 0.60 -4.33
C LYS A 211 -14.11 0.68 -3.48
N ASN A 212 -14.10 0.00 -2.32
CA ASN A 212 -12.93 -0.07 -1.46
C ASN A 212 -11.73 -0.74 -2.16
N SER A 213 -11.98 -1.80 -2.95
CA SER A 213 -10.93 -2.47 -3.72
C SER A 213 -10.36 -1.56 -4.82
N ALA A 214 -11.21 -0.85 -5.56
CA ALA A 214 -10.77 0.11 -6.59
C ALA A 214 -9.87 1.20 -5.99
N GLN A 215 -10.23 1.72 -4.82
CA GLN A 215 -9.46 2.75 -4.12
C GLN A 215 -8.03 2.31 -3.75
N GLN A 216 -7.75 1.01 -3.63
CA GLN A 216 -6.41 0.51 -3.31
C GLN A 216 -5.44 0.57 -4.49
N PHE A 217 -5.92 0.75 -5.71
CA PHE A 217 -5.09 0.87 -6.91
C PHE A 217 -4.67 2.31 -7.20
N TYR A 218 -5.21 3.29 -6.47
CA TYR A 218 -4.77 4.67 -6.63
C TYR A 218 -3.37 4.87 -6.05
N PHE A 219 -2.52 5.49 -6.85
CA PHE A 219 -1.14 5.79 -6.50
C PHE A 219 -0.86 7.27 -6.70
N ARG A 220 -0.39 7.93 -5.65
CA ARG A 220 -0.13 9.37 -5.63
C ARG A 220 1.25 9.63 -5.02
N PRO A 221 2.31 9.57 -5.84
CA PRO A 221 3.67 9.78 -5.34
C PRO A 221 3.98 11.23 -4.98
N LYS A 222 3.26 12.18 -5.58
CA LYS A 222 3.36 13.63 -5.34
C LYS A 222 1.97 14.24 -5.26
N GLU A 223 1.89 15.47 -4.75
CA GLU A 223 0.60 16.13 -4.53
C GLU A 223 -0.23 16.30 -5.82
N ASP A 224 0.42 16.64 -6.92
CA ASP A 224 -0.23 16.90 -8.20
C ASP A 224 -0.37 15.66 -9.10
N ASP A 225 0.31 14.57 -8.79
CA ASP A 225 0.30 13.36 -9.60
C ASP A 225 -0.77 12.36 -9.12
N ALA A 226 -1.49 11.76 -10.06
CA ALA A 226 -2.45 10.70 -9.77
C ALA A 226 -2.38 9.59 -10.83
N TYR A 227 -2.29 8.34 -10.39
CA TYR A 227 -2.15 7.16 -11.23
C TYR A 227 -3.05 6.02 -10.77
N LEU A 228 -3.24 5.03 -11.65
CA LEU A 228 -3.75 3.70 -11.33
C LEU A 228 -2.64 2.66 -11.49
N LEU A 229 -2.47 1.81 -10.49
CA LEU A 229 -1.59 0.65 -10.57
C LEU A 229 -2.23 -0.46 -11.39
N ALA A 230 -1.48 -1.11 -12.26
CA ALA A 230 -1.97 -2.24 -13.05
C ALA A 230 -2.21 -3.49 -12.19
N GLY A 231 -1.50 -3.62 -11.07
CA GLY A 231 -1.66 -4.73 -10.14
C GLY A 231 -0.79 -4.57 -8.91
N TYR A 232 -1.39 -4.75 -7.76
CA TYR A 232 -0.76 -4.55 -6.48
C TYR A 232 -0.28 -5.88 -5.87
N PRO A 233 0.93 -5.97 -5.32
CA PRO A 233 2.03 -4.97 -5.28
C PRO A 233 3.03 -5.12 -6.45
N TRP A 234 2.84 -6.05 -7.40
CA TRP A 234 3.86 -6.51 -8.34
C TRP A 234 3.99 -5.65 -9.58
N PHE A 235 2.88 -5.10 -10.05
CA PHE A 235 2.83 -4.29 -11.26
C PHE A 235 2.79 -2.81 -10.90
N LYS A 236 3.49 -2.04 -11.70
CA LYS A 236 3.52 -0.58 -11.61
C LYS A 236 2.36 0.01 -12.41
N VAL A 237 2.47 1.26 -12.80
CA VAL A 237 1.51 1.92 -13.68
C VAL A 237 1.83 1.47 -15.12
N ARG A 238 0.85 0.87 -15.80
CA ARG A 238 0.91 0.52 -17.21
C ARG A 238 -0.18 1.28 -17.95
N ALA A 239 0.16 1.88 -19.09
CA ALA A 239 -0.74 2.77 -19.81
C ALA A 239 -2.06 2.10 -20.21
N ARG A 240 -2.01 0.88 -20.77
CA ARG A 240 -3.21 0.13 -21.15
C ARG A 240 -4.11 -0.12 -19.95
N ASP A 241 -3.56 -0.71 -18.88
CA ASP A 241 -4.33 -1.03 -17.67
C ASP A 241 -4.92 0.22 -17.03
N LEU A 242 -4.18 1.35 -17.06
CA LEU A 242 -4.68 2.63 -16.57
C LEU A 242 -5.92 3.06 -17.33
N PHE A 243 -5.88 3.18 -18.66
CA PHE A 243 -7.00 3.70 -19.43
C PHE A 243 -8.19 2.73 -19.47
N VAL A 244 -7.96 1.43 -19.54
CA VAL A 244 -9.02 0.41 -19.50
C VAL A 244 -9.74 0.41 -18.15
N ALA A 245 -9.00 0.52 -17.04
CA ALA A 245 -9.57 0.48 -15.70
C ALA A 245 -10.15 1.83 -15.24
N LEU A 246 -9.70 2.95 -15.85
CA LEU A 246 -10.01 4.29 -15.37
C LEU A 246 -11.53 4.59 -15.26
N PRO A 247 -12.37 4.32 -16.27
CA PRO A 247 -13.81 4.58 -16.13
C PRO A 247 -14.46 3.75 -15.03
N GLY A 248 -14.11 2.45 -14.95
CA GLY A 248 -14.67 1.54 -13.94
C GLY A 248 -14.23 1.87 -12.52
N SER A 249 -13.00 2.33 -12.33
CA SER A 249 -12.48 2.67 -11.02
C SER A 249 -12.83 4.08 -10.52
N THR A 250 -13.36 4.94 -11.37
CA THR A 250 -13.71 6.33 -11.07
C THR A 250 -15.17 6.66 -11.36
N LEU A 251 -15.57 6.67 -12.62
CA LEU A 251 -16.94 7.10 -13.03
C LEU A 251 -18.02 6.18 -12.47
N SER A 252 -17.80 4.86 -12.46
CA SER A 252 -18.75 3.88 -11.92
C SER A 252 -18.99 4.00 -10.40
N ILE A 253 -18.14 4.75 -9.70
CA ILE A 253 -18.26 5.03 -8.26
C ILE A 253 -18.52 6.51 -7.97
N ASP A 254 -18.94 7.27 -9.01
CA ASP A 254 -19.27 8.68 -8.95
C ASP A 254 -18.12 9.59 -8.46
N ASP A 255 -16.92 9.34 -8.98
CA ASP A 255 -15.70 10.12 -8.68
C ASP A 255 -15.05 10.68 -9.97
N PRO A 256 -15.75 11.57 -10.73
CA PRO A 256 -15.19 12.16 -11.96
C PRO A 256 -13.98 13.04 -11.69
N VAL A 257 -13.88 13.65 -10.51
CA VAL A 257 -12.73 14.46 -10.12
C VAL A 257 -11.44 13.65 -10.14
N ARG A 258 -11.49 12.40 -9.71
CA ARG A 258 -10.34 11.50 -9.76
C ARG A 258 -9.99 11.07 -11.18
N PHE A 259 -11.00 10.85 -12.02
CA PHE A 259 -10.79 10.64 -13.46
C PHE A 259 -9.98 11.80 -14.04
N GLU A 260 -10.44 13.03 -13.81
CA GLU A 260 -9.81 14.26 -14.31
C GLU A 260 -8.34 14.39 -13.85
N LYS A 261 -8.07 14.12 -12.56
CA LYS A 261 -6.70 14.15 -12.02
C LYS A 261 -5.78 13.12 -12.69
N ILE A 262 -6.27 11.91 -12.90
CA ILE A 262 -5.46 10.85 -13.53
C ILE A 262 -5.22 11.19 -15.00
N MET A 263 -6.21 11.69 -15.71
CA MET A 263 -6.04 12.17 -17.09
C MET A 263 -5.08 13.34 -17.18
N HIS A 264 -5.18 14.31 -16.25
CA HIS A 264 -4.25 15.44 -16.17
C HIS A 264 -2.78 14.98 -16.02
N THR A 265 -2.55 13.89 -15.31
CA THR A 265 -1.22 13.28 -15.16
C THR A 265 -0.80 12.48 -16.41
N ALA A 266 -1.71 11.75 -17.03
CA ALA A 266 -1.39 10.84 -18.14
C ALA A 266 -1.23 11.55 -19.50
N MET A 267 -2.05 12.57 -19.78
CA MET A 267 -1.99 13.28 -21.08
C MET A 267 -0.63 13.90 -21.40
N PRO A 268 0.07 14.62 -20.48
CA PRO A 268 1.40 15.13 -20.76
C PRO A 268 2.42 14.04 -21.11
N ALA A 269 2.34 12.88 -20.48
CA ALA A 269 3.21 11.74 -20.78
C ALA A 269 2.95 11.20 -22.20
N MET A 270 1.68 11.08 -22.60
CA MET A 270 1.32 10.68 -23.96
C MET A 270 1.74 11.71 -25.00
N ARG A 271 1.57 13.01 -24.74
CA ARG A 271 2.03 14.08 -25.62
C ARG A 271 3.55 14.04 -25.82
N ALA A 272 4.32 13.88 -24.73
CA ALA A 272 5.76 13.78 -24.82
C ALA A 272 6.23 12.58 -25.66
N TYR A 273 5.48 11.47 -25.62
CA TYR A 273 5.75 10.31 -26.50
C TYR A 273 5.38 10.62 -27.96
N MET A 274 4.22 11.19 -28.23
CA MET A 274 3.77 11.53 -29.59
C MET A 274 4.68 12.55 -30.28
N GLU A 275 5.19 13.52 -29.55
CA GLU A 275 6.04 14.58 -30.08
C GLU A 275 7.50 14.13 -30.29
N ASN A 276 8.07 13.42 -29.34
CA ASN A 276 9.50 13.19 -29.26
C ASN A 276 9.92 11.74 -29.04
N GLY A 277 8.97 10.79 -28.96
CA GLY A 277 9.24 9.40 -28.58
C GLY A 277 9.74 9.24 -27.14
N ARG A 278 9.50 10.24 -26.26
CA ARG A 278 10.00 10.22 -24.90
C ARG A 278 9.13 9.36 -24.01
N PHE A 279 9.75 8.36 -23.37
CA PHE A 279 9.10 7.51 -22.39
C PHE A 279 8.90 8.22 -21.05
N ASP A 280 7.78 7.94 -20.41
CA ASP A 280 7.53 8.41 -19.05
C ASP A 280 8.25 7.56 -18.00
N ALA A 281 8.65 8.18 -16.89
CA ALA A 281 9.37 7.49 -15.82
C ALA A 281 8.45 6.57 -14.98
N VAL A 282 7.15 6.87 -14.93
CA VAL A 282 6.16 6.18 -14.09
C VAL A 282 5.22 5.33 -14.94
N ILE A 283 4.63 5.89 -16.01
CA ILE A 283 3.69 5.21 -16.90
C ILE A 283 4.48 4.39 -17.93
N ARG A 284 4.43 3.08 -17.79
CA ARG A 284 5.12 2.14 -18.66
C ARG A 284 4.26 1.73 -19.86
N GLU A 285 4.91 1.24 -20.89
CA GLU A 285 4.26 0.65 -22.07
C GLU A 285 3.34 1.65 -22.80
N ILE A 286 3.70 2.95 -22.74
CA ILE A 286 2.95 4.03 -23.38
C ILE A 286 3.05 3.98 -24.91
N GLU A 287 4.08 3.32 -25.42
CA GLU A 287 4.35 3.10 -26.85
C GLU A 287 3.46 2.05 -27.50
N HIS A 288 2.64 1.34 -26.76
CA HIS A 288 1.79 0.32 -27.35
C HIS A 288 0.67 0.97 -28.19
N PRO A 289 0.42 0.51 -29.41
CA PRO A 289 -0.51 1.17 -30.34
C PRO A 289 -1.95 1.27 -29.82
N ASP A 290 -2.44 0.28 -29.11
CA ASP A 290 -3.78 0.25 -28.54
C ASP A 290 -3.99 1.25 -27.39
N VAL A 291 -2.91 1.71 -26.73
CA VAL A 291 -2.98 2.69 -25.63
C VAL A 291 -3.64 3.98 -26.07
N PHE A 292 -3.35 4.47 -27.28
CA PHE A 292 -3.96 5.69 -27.85
C PHE A 292 -5.46 5.54 -28.02
N LEU A 293 -5.91 4.37 -28.46
CA LEU A 293 -7.33 4.07 -28.65
C LEU A 293 -8.05 3.92 -27.31
N TRP A 294 -7.41 3.29 -26.32
CA TRP A 294 -7.94 3.17 -24.96
C TRP A 294 -8.07 4.51 -24.25
N ALA A 295 -7.14 5.44 -24.50
CA ALA A 295 -7.24 6.80 -23.97
C ALA A 295 -8.48 7.53 -24.54
N ILE A 296 -8.70 7.45 -25.86
CA ILE A 296 -9.93 8.01 -26.49
C ILE A 296 -11.19 7.33 -25.94
N TRP A 297 -11.17 6.01 -25.81
CA TRP A 297 -12.30 5.26 -25.25
C TRP A 297 -12.63 5.70 -23.82
N ALA A 298 -11.61 5.89 -22.96
CA ALA A 298 -11.81 6.37 -21.62
C ALA A 298 -12.45 7.77 -21.59
N ILE A 299 -12.01 8.69 -22.47
CA ILE A 299 -12.61 10.02 -22.64
C ILE A 299 -14.05 9.90 -23.14
N GLN A 300 -14.36 8.96 -24.04
CA GLN A 300 -15.73 8.71 -24.47
C GLN A 300 -16.62 8.27 -23.31
N GLN A 301 -16.12 7.42 -22.40
CA GLN A 301 -16.87 7.04 -21.18
C GLN A 301 -17.11 8.27 -20.27
N TYR A 302 -16.10 9.14 -20.14
CA TYR A 302 -16.25 10.39 -19.41
C TYR A 302 -17.32 11.30 -20.04
N ALA A 303 -17.33 11.43 -21.39
CA ALA A 303 -18.34 12.20 -22.10
C ALA A 303 -19.77 11.66 -21.90
N LYS A 304 -19.94 10.33 -21.77
CA LYS A 304 -21.24 9.71 -21.45
C LYS A 304 -21.68 10.00 -20.02
N HIS A 305 -20.75 10.15 -19.09
CA HIS A 305 -21.03 10.38 -17.67
C HIS A 305 -21.24 11.86 -17.35
N GLU A 306 -20.32 12.73 -17.78
CA GLU A 306 -20.27 14.15 -17.43
C GLU A 306 -20.82 15.10 -18.51
N GLY A 307 -21.10 14.57 -19.69
CA GLY A 307 -21.58 15.35 -20.83
C GLY A 307 -20.51 15.63 -21.87
N VAL A 308 -20.96 15.72 -23.13
CA VAL A 308 -20.06 15.90 -24.30
C VAL A 308 -19.36 17.26 -24.29
N GLU A 309 -20.04 18.31 -23.84
CA GLU A 309 -19.45 19.66 -23.85
C GLU A 309 -18.29 19.77 -22.84
N LYS A 310 -18.49 19.27 -21.64
CA LYS A 310 -17.42 19.24 -20.63
C LYS A 310 -16.23 18.38 -21.09
N ALA A 311 -16.50 17.21 -21.69
CA ALA A 311 -15.44 16.36 -22.22
C ALA A 311 -14.68 17.04 -23.37
N ARG A 312 -15.36 17.79 -24.23
CA ARG A 312 -14.76 18.56 -25.32
C ARG A 312 -13.87 19.68 -24.79
N GLU A 313 -14.34 20.40 -23.79
CA GLU A 313 -13.56 21.46 -23.13
C GLU A 313 -12.24 20.94 -22.53
N LEU A 314 -12.31 19.81 -21.80
CA LEU A 314 -11.15 19.26 -21.08
C LEU A 314 -10.21 18.45 -21.98
N TYR A 315 -10.73 17.73 -22.95
CA TYR A 315 -9.99 16.68 -23.67
C TYR A 315 -10.04 16.82 -25.19
N GLY A 316 -10.80 17.78 -25.75
CA GLY A 316 -10.99 17.89 -27.20
C GLY A 316 -9.69 18.05 -27.99
N ASP A 317 -8.80 18.91 -27.53
CA ASP A 317 -7.49 19.10 -28.16
C ASP A 317 -6.64 17.83 -28.10
N PHE A 318 -6.60 17.15 -26.97
CA PHE A 318 -5.87 15.90 -26.83
C PHE A 318 -6.41 14.80 -27.75
N VAL A 319 -7.73 14.64 -27.84
CA VAL A 319 -8.37 13.68 -28.76
C VAL A 319 -7.97 14.00 -30.21
N LYS A 320 -8.00 15.26 -30.60
CA LYS A 320 -7.56 15.70 -31.92
C LYS A 320 -6.08 15.39 -32.18
N GLU A 321 -5.21 15.69 -31.23
CA GLU A 321 -3.78 15.37 -31.31
C GLU A 321 -3.53 13.87 -31.54
N VAL A 322 -4.25 13.00 -30.80
CA VAL A 322 -4.14 11.55 -30.97
C VAL A 322 -4.67 11.11 -32.34
N ILE A 323 -5.80 11.65 -32.82
CA ILE A 323 -6.34 11.34 -34.14
C ILE A 323 -5.38 11.78 -35.25
N ASP A 324 -4.83 12.99 -35.15
CA ASP A 324 -3.84 13.50 -36.11
C ASP A 324 -2.56 12.67 -36.10
N TYR A 325 -2.06 12.26 -34.92
CA TYR A 325 -0.91 11.38 -34.78
C TYR A 325 -1.11 10.02 -35.48
N ILE A 326 -2.31 9.42 -35.36
CA ILE A 326 -2.67 8.17 -36.03
C ILE A 326 -2.82 8.39 -37.53
N ARG A 327 -3.56 9.42 -37.94
CA ARG A 327 -3.82 9.73 -39.37
C ARG A 327 -2.52 10.03 -40.13
N ASP A 328 -1.64 10.78 -39.51
CA ASP A 328 -0.34 11.13 -40.09
C ASP A 328 0.69 10.01 -40.03
N GLN A 329 0.27 8.81 -39.57
CA GLN A 329 1.08 7.58 -39.48
C GLN A 329 2.42 7.78 -38.75
N LYS A 330 2.39 8.58 -37.68
CA LYS A 330 3.60 8.89 -36.89
C LYS A 330 3.99 7.79 -35.92
N HIS A 331 3.07 6.87 -35.63
CA HIS A 331 3.37 5.76 -34.71
C HIS A 331 4.13 4.64 -35.45
N PRO A 332 5.27 4.15 -34.93
CA PRO A 332 6.12 3.16 -35.63
C PRO A 332 5.43 1.81 -35.85
N ASP A 333 4.55 1.40 -34.95
CA ASP A 333 3.88 0.09 -34.96
C ASP A 333 2.39 0.18 -35.36
N MET A 334 1.90 1.33 -35.87
CA MET A 334 0.50 1.52 -36.25
C MET A 334 0.40 2.11 -37.66
N LYS A 335 -0.47 1.55 -38.49
CA LYS A 335 -0.69 2.03 -39.85
C LYS A 335 -2.20 2.12 -40.13
N LEU A 336 -2.65 3.29 -40.60
CA LEU A 336 -3.98 3.46 -41.15
C LEU A 336 -4.01 2.92 -42.57
N MET A 337 -4.86 1.92 -42.80
CA MET A 337 -5.04 1.28 -44.08
C MET A 337 -6.04 2.07 -44.99
N GLU A 338 -6.00 1.86 -46.30
CA GLU A 338 -6.90 2.52 -47.24
C GLU A 338 -8.38 2.26 -46.97
N ASN A 339 -8.71 1.11 -46.39
CA ASN A 339 -10.08 0.75 -45.99
C ASN A 339 -10.54 1.39 -44.69
N GLY A 340 -9.70 2.26 -44.06
CA GLY A 340 -10.01 2.93 -42.82
C GLY A 340 -9.75 2.12 -41.56
N LEU A 341 -9.23 0.88 -41.70
CA LEU A 341 -8.83 0.07 -40.52
C LEU A 341 -7.42 0.42 -40.07
N LEU A 342 -7.19 0.27 -38.78
CA LEU A 342 -5.85 0.37 -38.20
C LEU A 342 -5.18 -1.00 -38.18
N PHE A 343 -4.01 -1.08 -38.74
CA PHE A 343 -3.12 -2.23 -38.61
C PHE A 343 -2.10 -1.93 -37.52
N ALA A 344 -1.93 -2.83 -36.57
CA ALA A 344 -0.90 -2.74 -35.56
C ALA A 344 0.10 -3.89 -35.71
N ASN A 345 1.37 -3.54 -35.79
CA ASN A 345 2.48 -4.49 -35.85
C ASN A 345 3.05 -4.67 -34.47
N GLY A 346 2.72 -5.76 -33.78
CA GLY A 346 3.19 -5.97 -32.42
C GLY A 346 3.33 -7.46 -32.10
N LYS A 347 4.54 -7.90 -31.82
CA LYS A 347 4.73 -9.17 -31.10
C LYS A 347 4.23 -8.99 -29.68
N ASP A 348 3.32 -9.85 -29.24
CA ASP A 348 2.74 -9.90 -27.88
C ASP A 348 1.97 -8.64 -27.42
N LYS A 349 1.60 -7.78 -28.37
CA LYS A 349 0.78 -6.60 -28.07
C LYS A 349 -0.65 -6.91 -28.49
N ALA A 350 -1.45 -7.40 -27.54
CA ALA A 350 -2.87 -7.60 -27.76
C ALA A 350 -3.52 -6.27 -28.12
N ILE A 351 -4.34 -6.27 -29.16
CA ILE A 351 -5.21 -5.18 -29.54
C ILE A 351 -6.60 -5.48 -28.98
#